data_aaa1e7915538d69a030d85d749b1c0b7
#
_entry.id   aaa1e7915538d69a030d85d749b1c0b7
#
_cell.length_a   1.000
_cell.length_b   1.000
_cell.length_c   1.000
_cell.angle_alpha   90.00
_cell.angle_beta   90.00
_cell.angle_gamma   90.00
#
_symmetry.space_group_name_H-M   'P 1'
#
loop_
_entity.id
_entity.type
_entity.pdbx_description
1 polymer ?
#
loop_
_entity_poly.entity_id
_entity_poly.type
_entity_poly.pdbx_seq_one_letter_code
_entity_poly.pdbx_strand_id
1 'polypeptide(L)'
;MKGVNAAMTMPRTSVHWYGKGYRAGRKMGHINVTADSHAELDGPLSKLLAAESIDENVIPEDGRIGKNPLVGVIMGSQSDLPTMSDAVKILKEFGIPHEVDIVSAHRTPEKLMTYSRSAAGRGIQVIIAGAGGAAHLPGMVAAMTPLPVVGVPIKTSTLNGQDSLLSIVQMPRGVPVATVAIGNATNAGLLAVRSLCASRPELRAKMEQYQLRMKEAVDANSSSLLELGCDEFLSKLPNKNKAVNV
;
A
#
# COMPACT_ATOMS: atom_id res chain seq x y z
N MET A 1 -26.94 2.47 19.29
CA MET A 1 -26.34 2.20 20.63
C MET A 1 -26.00 0.73 20.90
N LYS A 2 -26.15 -0.16 19.92
CA LYS A 2 -25.86 -1.60 20.10
C LYS A 2 -24.36 -1.84 20.41
N GLY A 3 -23.44 -1.16 19.76
CA GLY A 3 -22.01 -1.28 20.01
C GLY A 3 -21.57 -0.81 21.40
N VAL A 4 -22.25 0.21 21.96
CA VAL A 4 -21.99 0.66 23.36
C VAL A 4 -22.36 -0.45 24.34
N ASN A 5 -23.52 -1.09 24.16
CA ASN A 5 -23.94 -2.20 25.00
C ASN A 5 -22.99 -3.41 24.89
N ALA A 6 -22.53 -3.72 23.68
CA ALA A 6 -21.52 -4.75 23.47
C ALA A 6 -20.19 -4.40 24.15
N ALA A 7 -19.72 -3.16 24.04
CA ALA A 7 -18.49 -2.68 24.66
C ALA A 7 -18.52 -2.82 26.20
N MET A 8 -19.68 -2.55 26.83
CA MET A 8 -19.83 -2.62 28.29
C MET A 8 -19.74 -4.05 28.85
N THR A 9 -19.87 -5.07 28.02
CA THR A 9 -19.75 -6.48 28.42
C THR A 9 -18.37 -7.08 28.13
N MET A 10 -17.45 -6.29 27.55
CA MET A 10 -16.15 -6.77 27.09
C MET A 10 -15.02 -6.37 28.06
N PRO A 11 -14.09 -7.29 28.39
CA PRO A 11 -12.93 -6.94 29.21
C PRO A 11 -12.04 -5.94 28.48
N ARG A 12 -11.30 -5.14 29.25
CA ARG A 12 -10.34 -4.14 28.74
C ARG A 12 -10.94 -3.14 27.73
N THR A 13 -12.26 -2.86 27.88
CA THR A 13 -12.99 -1.94 27.04
C THR A 13 -13.53 -0.80 27.88
N SER A 14 -13.38 0.43 27.40
CA SER A 14 -13.91 1.64 28.05
C SER A 14 -14.71 2.48 27.06
N VAL A 15 -15.85 2.98 27.54
CA VAL A 15 -16.73 3.86 26.75
C VAL A 15 -16.59 5.27 27.29
N HIS A 16 -16.23 6.21 26.44
CA HIS A 16 -16.17 7.61 26.77
C HIS A 16 -17.29 8.39 26.09
N TRP A 17 -18.20 8.94 26.86
CA TRP A 17 -19.34 9.70 26.38
C TRP A 17 -19.11 11.21 26.53
N TYR A 18 -19.35 11.98 25.46
CA TYR A 18 -19.00 13.42 25.44
C TYR A 18 -20.07 14.32 26.09
N GLY A 19 -21.18 13.78 26.60
CA GLY A 19 -22.24 14.57 27.23
C GLY A 19 -22.98 15.53 26.26
N LYS A 20 -22.88 15.31 24.96
CA LYS A 20 -23.45 16.19 23.92
C LYS A 20 -24.87 15.74 23.56
N GLY A 21 -25.77 16.70 23.26
CA GLY A 21 -27.10 16.41 22.73
C GLY A 21 -27.03 15.68 21.40
N TYR A 22 -27.95 14.73 21.17
CA TYR A 22 -28.01 13.94 19.93
C TYR A 22 -28.23 14.85 18.70
N ARG A 23 -27.43 14.63 17.65
CA ARG A 23 -27.60 15.18 16.30
C ARG A 23 -27.06 14.18 15.29
N ALA A 24 -27.81 13.91 14.23
CA ALA A 24 -27.37 12.99 13.18
C ALA A 24 -25.99 13.40 12.61
N GLY A 25 -25.08 12.42 12.45
CA GLY A 25 -23.71 12.64 12.00
C GLY A 25 -22.74 13.24 13.05
N ARG A 26 -23.21 13.51 14.28
CA ARG A 26 -22.35 14.06 15.33
C ARG A 26 -21.67 12.94 16.12
N LYS A 27 -20.33 13.05 16.28
CA LYS A 27 -19.58 12.16 17.16
C LYS A 27 -19.99 12.37 18.63
N MET A 28 -20.62 11.37 19.24
CA MET A 28 -21.20 11.42 20.57
C MET A 28 -20.28 10.89 21.67
N GLY A 29 -19.31 10.06 21.29
CA GLY A 29 -18.36 9.42 22.18
C GLY A 29 -17.35 8.58 21.40
N HIS A 30 -16.58 7.78 22.12
CA HIS A 30 -15.71 6.77 21.54
C HIS A 30 -15.61 5.56 22.48
N ILE A 31 -15.21 4.44 21.90
CA ILE A 31 -14.95 3.19 22.62
C ILE A 31 -13.46 2.89 22.47
N ASN A 32 -12.77 2.71 23.58
CA ASN A 32 -11.37 2.25 23.58
C ASN A 32 -11.35 0.77 23.94
N VAL A 33 -10.65 -0.02 23.15
CA VAL A 33 -10.35 -1.42 23.43
C VAL A 33 -8.84 -1.54 23.53
N THR A 34 -8.34 -2.15 24.60
CA THR A 34 -6.92 -2.37 24.82
C THR A 34 -6.60 -3.85 24.90
N ALA A 35 -5.45 -4.25 24.37
CA ALA A 35 -4.94 -5.61 24.46
C ALA A 35 -3.41 -5.59 24.48
N ASP A 36 -2.80 -6.70 24.87
CA ASP A 36 -1.34 -6.83 24.93
C ASP A 36 -0.75 -7.15 23.54
N SER A 37 -1.60 -7.61 22.60
CA SER A 37 -1.24 -7.88 21.20
C SER A 37 -2.37 -7.54 20.23
N HIS A 38 -2.04 -7.35 18.95
CA HIS A 38 -3.06 -7.14 17.89
C HIS A 38 -3.99 -8.33 17.72
N ALA A 39 -3.48 -9.56 17.87
CA ALA A 39 -4.29 -10.77 17.74
C ALA A 39 -5.40 -10.83 18.81
N GLU A 40 -5.15 -10.29 20.00
CA GLU A 40 -6.15 -10.21 21.06
C GLU A 40 -7.23 -9.15 20.82
N LEU A 41 -6.97 -8.16 19.95
CA LEU A 41 -7.97 -7.14 19.57
C LEU A 41 -9.01 -7.66 18.57
N ASP A 42 -8.68 -8.65 17.75
CA ASP A 42 -9.53 -9.10 16.64
C ASP A 42 -10.91 -9.58 17.12
N GLY A 43 -10.95 -10.36 18.18
CA GLY A 43 -12.21 -10.85 18.75
C GLY A 43 -13.12 -9.74 19.29
N PRO A 44 -12.63 -8.83 20.14
CA PRO A 44 -13.38 -7.67 20.60
C PRO A 44 -13.85 -6.75 19.49
N LEU A 45 -12.99 -6.42 18.52
CA LEU A 45 -13.34 -5.57 17.39
C LEU A 45 -14.43 -6.17 16.51
N SER A 46 -14.33 -7.46 16.18
CA SER A 46 -15.35 -8.17 15.41
C SER A 46 -16.72 -8.14 16.10
N LYS A 47 -16.76 -8.31 17.42
CA LYS A 47 -18.01 -8.22 18.20
C LYS A 47 -18.63 -6.83 18.17
N LEU A 48 -17.80 -5.77 18.26
CA LEU A 48 -18.27 -4.38 18.18
C LEU A 48 -18.83 -4.05 16.79
N LEU A 49 -18.13 -4.44 15.73
CA LEU A 49 -18.54 -4.21 14.35
C LEU A 49 -19.85 -4.97 14.03
N ALA A 50 -19.95 -6.21 14.43
CA ALA A 50 -21.16 -7.01 14.26
C ALA A 50 -22.37 -6.42 15.02
N ALA A 51 -22.15 -5.89 16.23
CA ALA A 51 -23.21 -5.25 17.03
C ALA A 51 -23.79 -3.99 16.38
N GLU A 52 -22.99 -3.25 15.59
CA GLU A 52 -23.43 -2.07 14.83
C GLU A 52 -23.89 -2.43 13.40
N SER A 53 -23.91 -3.71 13.02
CA SER A 53 -24.24 -4.17 11.66
C SER A 53 -23.31 -3.56 10.60
N ILE A 54 -22.07 -3.28 10.95
CA ILE A 54 -21.04 -2.82 10.03
C ILE A 54 -20.47 -4.06 9.34
N ASP A 55 -20.54 -4.10 8.01
CA ASP A 55 -19.95 -5.18 7.22
C ASP A 55 -18.44 -5.20 7.44
N GLU A 56 -17.92 -6.33 7.89
CA GLU A 56 -16.50 -6.53 8.14
C GLU A 56 -15.64 -6.40 6.87
N ASN A 57 -16.27 -6.51 5.69
CA ASN A 57 -15.62 -6.43 4.38
C ASN A 57 -15.67 -5.03 3.75
N VAL A 58 -16.28 -4.05 4.38
CA VAL A 58 -16.24 -2.65 3.92
C VAL A 58 -14.86 -2.10 4.22
N ILE A 59 -13.93 -2.32 3.30
CA ILE A 59 -12.69 -1.55 3.20
C ILE A 59 -13.12 -0.17 2.69
N PRO A 60 -12.89 0.93 3.42
CA PRO A 60 -13.12 2.25 2.88
C PRO A 60 -12.35 2.40 1.58
N GLU A 61 -13.01 2.83 0.50
CA GLU A 61 -12.37 3.05 -0.82
C GLU A 61 -11.22 4.08 -0.76
N ASP A 62 -11.14 4.82 0.33
CA ASP A 62 -10.19 5.93 0.56
C ASP A 62 -8.84 5.50 1.18
N GLY A 63 -8.56 4.19 1.31
CA GLY A 63 -7.25 3.69 1.79
C GLY A 63 -6.97 3.93 3.27
N ARG A 64 -7.98 4.30 4.07
CA ARG A 64 -7.86 4.34 5.53
C ARG A 64 -7.91 2.93 6.08
N ILE A 65 -7.08 2.71 7.07
CA ILE A 65 -6.79 1.49 7.82
C ILE A 65 -7.89 0.44 7.69
N GLY A 66 -7.74 -0.47 6.68
CA GLY A 66 -8.46 -1.75 6.70
C GLY A 66 -7.95 -2.59 7.86
N LYS A 67 -8.76 -3.52 8.35
CA LYS A 67 -8.31 -4.51 9.33
C LYS A 67 -6.99 -5.13 8.85
N ASN A 68 -5.92 -4.99 9.66
CA ASN A 68 -4.61 -5.57 9.44
C ASN A 68 -4.00 -5.32 8.04
N PRO A 69 -3.46 -4.15 7.73
CA PRO A 69 -2.79 -3.92 6.45
C PRO A 69 -1.61 -4.87 6.30
N LEU A 70 -1.56 -5.58 5.16
CA LEU A 70 -0.44 -6.47 4.81
C LEU A 70 0.69 -5.73 4.13
N VAL A 71 0.39 -4.60 3.49
CA VAL A 71 1.37 -3.77 2.79
C VAL A 71 1.25 -2.33 3.25
N GLY A 72 2.38 -1.73 3.62
CA GLY A 72 2.49 -0.30 3.85
C GLY A 72 2.99 0.39 2.59
N VAL A 73 2.30 1.43 2.12
CA VAL A 73 2.74 2.30 1.02
C VAL A 73 3.06 3.66 1.60
N ILE A 74 4.34 4.01 1.67
CA ILE A 74 4.78 5.29 2.25
C ILE A 74 5.58 6.12 1.27
N MET A 75 5.55 7.44 1.44
CA MET A 75 6.24 8.37 0.57
C MET A 75 6.76 9.59 1.32
N GLY A 76 7.82 10.21 0.80
CA GLY A 76 8.48 11.35 1.43
C GLY A 76 7.68 12.66 1.36
N SER A 77 6.77 12.76 0.39
CA SER A 77 5.99 13.97 0.11
C SER A 77 4.68 13.64 -0.59
N GLN A 78 3.69 14.53 -0.46
CA GLN A 78 2.45 14.44 -1.25
C GLN A 78 2.68 14.53 -2.76
N SER A 79 3.78 15.15 -3.19
CA SER A 79 4.17 15.22 -4.61
C SER A 79 4.47 13.85 -5.22
N ASP A 80 4.78 12.85 -4.39
CA ASP A 80 5.11 11.49 -4.82
C ASP A 80 3.86 10.63 -5.04
N LEU A 81 2.72 11.08 -4.49
CA LEU A 81 1.46 10.33 -4.52
C LEU A 81 0.98 9.97 -5.94
N PRO A 82 1.06 10.83 -6.96
CA PRO A 82 0.67 10.46 -8.31
C PRO A 82 1.39 9.20 -8.80
N THR A 83 2.71 9.11 -8.60
CA THR A 83 3.50 7.91 -8.92
C THR A 83 3.14 6.73 -8.02
N MET A 84 3.09 6.94 -6.71
CA MET A 84 2.85 5.87 -5.72
C MET A 84 1.44 5.29 -5.81
N SER A 85 0.47 6.03 -6.36
CA SER A 85 -0.89 5.56 -6.58
C SER A 85 -0.97 4.32 -7.48
N ASP A 86 0.02 4.10 -8.37
CA ASP A 86 0.03 2.92 -9.23
C ASP A 86 0.32 1.63 -8.44
N ALA A 87 1.14 1.69 -7.38
CA ALA A 87 1.28 0.57 -6.46
C ALA A 87 -0.04 0.28 -5.72
N VAL A 88 -0.75 1.33 -5.30
CA VAL A 88 -2.07 1.20 -4.64
C VAL A 88 -3.10 0.55 -5.57
N LYS A 89 -3.11 0.91 -6.87
CA LYS A 89 -4.00 0.28 -7.88
C LYS A 89 -3.75 -1.22 -7.98
N ILE A 90 -2.48 -1.64 -8.03
CA ILE A 90 -2.12 -3.07 -8.05
C ILE A 90 -2.57 -3.77 -6.77
N LEU A 91 -2.32 -3.20 -5.59
CA LEU A 91 -2.76 -3.80 -4.34
C LEU A 91 -4.28 -3.96 -4.28
N LYS A 92 -5.03 -2.98 -4.78
CA LYS A 92 -6.50 -3.05 -4.91
C LYS A 92 -6.93 -4.14 -5.90
N GLU A 93 -6.31 -4.23 -7.08
CA GLU A 93 -6.60 -5.27 -8.08
C GLU A 93 -6.44 -6.67 -7.50
N PHE A 94 -5.40 -6.88 -6.70
CA PHE A 94 -5.15 -8.17 -6.05
C PHE A 94 -5.96 -8.39 -4.76
N GLY A 95 -6.71 -7.38 -4.29
CA GLY A 95 -7.48 -7.44 -3.06
C GLY A 95 -6.63 -7.50 -1.80
N ILE A 96 -5.45 -6.85 -1.80
CA ILE A 96 -4.52 -6.85 -0.68
C ILE A 96 -4.82 -5.66 0.25
N PRO A 97 -5.13 -5.90 1.53
CA PRO A 97 -5.25 -4.86 2.53
C PRO A 97 -3.96 -4.06 2.67
N HIS A 98 -4.05 -2.74 2.59
CA HIS A 98 -2.89 -1.86 2.63
C HIS A 98 -3.21 -0.54 3.31
N GLU A 99 -2.18 0.14 3.76
CA GLU A 99 -2.26 1.52 4.25
C GLU A 99 -1.39 2.43 3.39
N VAL A 100 -1.76 3.71 3.33
CA VAL A 100 -1.01 4.74 2.58
C VAL A 100 -0.72 5.91 3.52
N ASP A 101 0.55 6.33 3.61
CA ASP A 101 0.92 7.45 4.48
C ASP A 101 2.08 8.29 3.89
N ILE A 102 2.13 9.55 4.30
CA ILE A 102 3.27 10.44 4.02
C ILE A 102 4.19 10.42 5.23
N VAL A 103 5.41 9.90 5.01
CA VAL A 103 6.44 9.74 6.04
C VAL A 103 7.73 10.36 5.52
N SER A 104 8.00 11.59 5.93
CA SER A 104 9.20 12.30 5.44
C SER A 104 10.41 11.95 6.30
N ALA A 105 11.44 11.37 5.67
CA ALA A 105 12.68 11.02 6.36
C ALA A 105 13.37 12.23 7.00
N HIS A 106 13.33 13.38 6.33
CA HIS A 106 14.04 14.58 6.75
C HIS A 106 13.18 15.57 7.56
N ARG A 107 11.84 15.55 7.38
CA ARG A 107 10.94 16.51 8.02
C ARG A 107 10.16 15.93 9.19
N THR A 108 9.97 14.60 9.23
CA THR A 108 9.27 13.88 10.30
C THR A 108 10.03 12.61 10.71
N PRO A 109 11.30 12.73 11.17
CA PRO A 109 12.14 11.57 11.48
C PRO A 109 11.57 10.70 12.61
N GLU A 110 10.89 11.28 13.60
CA GLU A 110 10.24 10.55 14.69
C GLU A 110 9.07 9.69 14.14
N LYS A 111 8.29 10.22 13.20
CA LYS A 111 7.22 9.47 12.53
C LYS A 111 7.80 8.30 11.74
N LEU A 112 8.91 8.53 11.02
CA LEU A 112 9.61 7.47 10.29
C LEU A 112 10.02 6.32 11.23
N MET A 113 10.66 6.67 12.34
CA MET A 113 11.13 5.70 13.33
C MET A 113 9.97 4.90 13.93
N THR A 114 8.91 5.58 14.34
CA THR A 114 7.71 4.96 14.90
C THR A 114 7.04 4.05 13.89
N TYR A 115 6.85 4.53 12.65
CA TYR A 115 6.26 3.76 11.57
C TYR A 115 7.03 2.46 11.31
N SER A 116 8.33 2.57 11.07
CA SER A 116 9.19 1.44 10.71
C SER A 116 9.24 0.36 11.79
N ARG A 117 9.37 0.76 13.05
CA ARG A 117 9.45 -0.16 14.19
C ARG A 117 8.13 -0.83 14.53
N SER A 118 7.00 -0.14 14.34
CA SER A 118 5.68 -0.67 14.64
C SER A 118 5.06 -1.50 13.51
N ALA A 119 5.56 -1.37 12.28
CA ALA A 119 4.95 -1.95 11.08
C ALA A 119 4.71 -3.46 11.20
N ALA A 120 5.72 -4.23 11.60
CA ALA A 120 5.59 -5.69 11.77
C ALA A 120 4.54 -6.05 12.83
N GLY A 121 4.53 -5.35 13.97
CA GLY A 121 3.55 -5.56 15.05
C GLY A 121 2.12 -5.21 14.65
N ARG A 122 1.93 -4.35 13.62
CA ARG A 122 0.62 -4.00 13.06
C ARG A 122 0.15 -4.97 11.97
N GLY A 123 0.93 -6.01 11.66
CA GLY A 123 0.59 -7.04 10.66
C GLY A 123 1.12 -6.76 9.26
N ILE A 124 1.84 -5.65 9.04
CA ILE A 124 2.48 -5.36 7.75
C ILE A 124 3.57 -6.41 7.47
N GLN A 125 3.63 -6.88 6.24
CA GLN A 125 4.58 -7.90 5.79
C GLN A 125 5.54 -7.37 4.73
N VAL A 126 5.17 -6.29 4.02
CA VAL A 126 6.01 -5.62 3.01
C VAL A 126 5.77 -4.11 3.10
N ILE A 127 6.82 -3.32 2.96
CA ILE A 127 6.72 -1.86 2.88
C ILE A 127 7.18 -1.41 1.49
N ILE A 128 6.34 -0.64 0.79
CA ILE A 128 6.69 0.06 -0.43
C ILE A 128 6.98 1.51 -0.07
N ALA A 129 8.19 1.98 -0.33
CA ALA A 129 8.63 3.31 0.05
C ALA A 129 9.11 4.10 -1.18
N GLY A 130 8.46 5.23 -1.46
CA GLY A 130 8.81 6.14 -2.56
C GLY A 130 9.50 7.41 -2.08
N ALA A 131 10.57 7.81 -2.77
CA ALA A 131 11.26 9.06 -2.48
C ALA A 131 12.00 9.61 -3.71
N GLY A 132 12.14 10.93 -3.77
CA GLY A 132 12.85 11.64 -4.85
C GLY A 132 14.05 12.45 -4.35
N GLY A 133 14.99 12.72 -5.24
CA GLY A 133 16.22 13.47 -4.95
C GLY A 133 17.14 12.70 -4.02
N ALA A 134 17.48 13.27 -2.86
CA ALA A 134 18.12 12.58 -1.75
C ALA A 134 17.14 11.57 -1.13
N ALA A 135 16.90 10.47 -1.83
CA ALA A 135 15.82 9.53 -1.57
C ALA A 135 16.17 8.55 -0.44
N HIS A 136 16.38 9.08 0.77
CA HIS A 136 16.86 8.30 1.93
C HIS A 136 15.76 7.45 2.58
N LEU A 137 14.47 7.77 2.39
CA LEU A 137 13.35 7.11 3.07
C LEU A 137 13.40 5.58 2.98
N PRO A 138 13.54 4.92 1.80
CA PRO A 138 13.52 3.47 1.72
C PRO A 138 14.65 2.81 2.51
N GLY A 139 15.86 3.35 2.41
CA GLY A 139 17.03 2.83 3.12
C GLY A 139 16.92 3.02 4.64
N MET A 140 16.42 4.16 5.10
CA MET A 140 16.18 4.41 6.52
C MET A 140 15.12 3.49 7.10
N VAL A 141 14.03 3.25 6.36
CA VAL A 141 13.01 2.26 6.76
C VAL A 141 13.62 0.87 6.84
N ALA A 142 14.36 0.43 5.83
CA ALA A 142 14.99 -0.89 5.80
C ALA A 142 15.98 -1.11 6.96
N ALA A 143 16.63 -0.06 7.44
CA ALA A 143 17.51 -0.13 8.61
C ALA A 143 16.76 -0.28 9.95
N MET A 144 15.45 -0.02 10.00
CA MET A 144 14.66 0.03 11.25
C MET A 144 13.58 -1.06 11.33
N THR A 145 13.39 -1.86 10.29
CA THR A 145 12.39 -2.91 10.25
C THR A 145 12.99 -4.23 9.77
N PRO A 146 12.53 -5.39 10.26
CA PRO A 146 12.89 -6.69 9.70
C PRO A 146 12.11 -7.02 8.41
N LEU A 147 11.14 -6.19 8.01
CA LEU A 147 10.28 -6.45 6.86
C LEU A 147 10.99 -6.15 5.53
N PRO A 148 10.64 -6.86 4.45
CA PRO A 148 11.07 -6.49 3.11
C PRO A 148 10.65 -5.06 2.76
N VAL A 149 11.60 -4.27 2.22
CA VAL A 149 11.33 -2.91 1.73
C VAL A 149 11.54 -2.86 0.23
N VAL A 150 10.52 -2.36 -0.48
CA VAL A 150 10.57 -2.11 -1.92
C VAL A 150 10.71 -0.61 -2.15
N GLY A 151 11.80 -0.19 -2.74
CA GLY A 151 12.11 1.20 -3.01
C GLY A 151 11.63 1.64 -4.40
N VAL A 152 10.90 2.75 -4.45
CA VAL A 152 10.46 3.39 -5.69
C VAL A 152 11.20 4.70 -5.87
N PRO A 153 12.16 4.78 -6.82
CA PRO A 153 12.81 6.05 -7.16
C PRO A 153 11.79 6.98 -7.83
N ILE A 154 11.54 8.14 -7.23
CA ILE A 154 10.65 9.14 -7.82
C ILE A 154 11.46 10.04 -8.74
N LYS A 155 10.93 10.27 -9.95
CA LYS A 155 11.55 11.16 -10.93
C LYS A 155 11.55 12.60 -10.41
N THR A 156 12.70 13.24 -10.41
CA THR A 156 12.90 14.65 -10.11
C THR A 156 13.25 15.43 -11.37
N SER A 157 13.13 16.76 -11.34
CA SER A 157 13.48 17.64 -12.46
C SER A 157 14.98 17.73 -12.70
N THR A 158 15.80 17.55 -11.66
CA THR A 158 17.26 17.80 -11.72
C THR A 158 18.01 16.73 -12.51
N LEU A 159 17.91 15.47 -12.14
CA LEU A 159 18.64 14.35 -12.76
C LEU A 159 17.71 13.27 -13.32
N ASN A 160 16.46 13.62 -13.64
CA ASN A 160 15.45 12.70 -14.17
C ASN A 160 15.25 11.45 -13.30
N GLY A 161 15.54 11.52 -12.01
CA GLY A 161 15.37 10.41 -11.05
C GLY A 161 16.61 9.52 -10.88
N GLN A 162 17.73 9.79 -11.57
CA GLN A 162 19.00 9.04 -11.36
C GLN A 162 19.53 9.23 -9.94
N ASP A 163 19.45 10.45 -9.40
CA ASP A 163 19.76 10.76 -8.00
C ASP A 163 18.92 9.93 -7.03
N SER A 164 17.60 9.83 -7.29
CA SER A 164 16.68 9.01 -6.50
C SER A 164 17.04 7.52 -6.59
N LEU A 165 17.30 7.02 -7.81
CA LEU A 165 17.67 5.63 -8.04
C LEU A 165 18.96 5.27 -7.30
N LEU A 166 20.02 6.07 -7.46
CA LEU A 166 21.32 5.80 -6.82
C LEU A 166 21.22 5.91 -5.29
N SER A 167 20.42 6.84 -4.76
CA SER A 167 20.20 6.96 -3.32
C SER A 167 19.51 5.72 -2.72
N ILE A 168 18.67 5.04 -3.50
CA ILE A 168 17.87 3.89 -3.03
C ILE A 168 18.62 2.57 -3.28
N VAL A 169 19.24 2.40 -4.46
CA VAL A 169 19.81 1.11 -4.85
C VAL A 169 21.18 0.84 -4.23
N GLN A 170 21.98 1.88 -3.94
CA GLN A 170 23.36 1.76 -3.43
C GLN A 170 23.37 1.58 -1.91
N MET A 171 22.64 0.58 -1.42
CA MET A 171 22.57 0.27 0.01
C MET A 171 23.82 -0.46 0.52
N PRO A 172 24.21 -0.20 1.78
CA PRO A 172 25.32 -0.92 2.39
C PRO A 172 24.98 -2.39 2.61
N ARG A 173 26.03 -3.23 2.69
CA ARG A 173 25.85 -4.65 3.01
C ARG A 173 25.10 -4.82 4.34
N GLY A 174 24.08 -5.68 4.34
CA GLY A 174 23.28 -6.00 5.53
C GLY A 174 21.97 -5.21 5.63
N VAL A 175 21.75 -4.18 4.81
CA VAL A 175 20.50 -3.38 4.79
C VAL A 175 19.95 -3.35 3.34
N PRO A 176 19.28 -4.43 2.88
CA PRO A 176 18.82 -4.50 1.50
C PRO A 176 17.53 -3.68 1.27
N VAL A 177 17.44 -3.05 0.07
CA VAL A 177 16.20 -2.49 -0.48
C VAL A 177 16.00 -3.05 -1.88
N ALA A 178 14.86 -3.69 -2.13
CA ALA A 178 14.48 -4.18 -3.46
C ALA A 178 14.04 -2.99 -4.32
N THR A 179 14.90 -2.50 -5.20
CA THR A 179 14.65 -1.26 -5.95
C THR A 179 14.05 -1.55 -7.32
N VAL A 180 12.93 -0.88 -7.66
CA VAL A 180 12.30 -0.93 -8.99
C VAL A 180 12.80 0.21 -9.90
N ALA A 181 12.40 0.19 -11.16
CA ALA A 181 12.76 1.25 -12.10
C ALA A 181 12.19 2.63 -11.67
N ILE A 182 12.81 3.72 -12.15
CA ILE A 182 12.38 5.09 -11.87
C ILE A 182 10.91 5.27 -12.25
N GLY A 183 10.09 5.73 -11.33
CA GLY A 183 8.66 5.96 -11.50
C GLY A 183 7.78 4.70 -11.57
N ASN A 184 8.37 3.50 -11.50
CA ASN A 184 7.61 2.26 -11.71
C ASN A 184 7.03 1.69 -10.39
N ALA A 185 6.06 2.42 -9.81
CA ALA A 185 5.36 1.97 -8.62
C ALA A 185 4.44 0.75 -8.89
N THR A 186 3.99 0.54 -10.14
CA THR A 186 3.29 -0.68 -10.56
C THR A 186 4.12 -1.92 -10.24
N ASN A 187 5.40 -1.93 -10.65
CA ASN A 187 6.29 -3.05 -10.35
C ASN A 187 6.57 -3.20 -8.85
N ALA A 188 6.58 -2.12 -8.09
CA ALA A 188 6.68 -2.20 -6.62
C ALA A 188 5.46 -2.89 -6.01
N GLY A 189 4.25 -2.55 -6.47
CA GLY A 189 3.02 -3.26 -6.09
C GLY A 189 3.07 -4.75 -6.44
N LEU A 190 3.45 -5.08 -7.68
CA LEU A 190 3.59 -6.47 -8.13
C LEU A 190 4.67 -7.24 -7.35
N LEU A 191 5.78 -6.60 -6.98
CA LEU A 191 6.82 -7.23 -6.17
C LEU A 191 6.33 -7.51 -4.74
N ALA A 192 5.56 -6.59 -4.15
CA ALA A 192 4.92 -6.81 -2.86
C ALA A 192 3.93 -7.98 -2.93
N VAL A 193 3.09 -8.06 -3.98
CA VAL A 193 2.20 -9.21 -4.22
C VAL A 193 3.00 -10.51 -4.28
N ARG A 194 4.08 -10.55 -5.08
CA ARG A 194 4.94 -11.75 -5.21
C ARG A 194 5.57 -12.16 -3.89
N SER A 195 6.01 -11.21 -3.08
CA SER A 195 6.54 -11.49 -1.73
C SER A 195 5.51 -12.18 -0.84
N LEU A 196 4.24 -11.78 -0.96
CA LEU A 196 3.13 -12.40 -0.23
C LEU A 196 2.70 -13.75 -0.80
N CYS A 197 2.94 -14.04 -2.08
CA CYS A 197 2.57 -15.31 -2.72
C CYS A 197 3.23 -16.53 -2.08
N ALA A 198 4.38 -16.37 -1.43
CA ALA A 198 5.11 -17.47 -0.78
C ALA A 198 4.26 -18.18 0.29
N SER A 199 3.38 -17.44 0.98
CA SER A 199 2.52 -17.95 2.04
C SER A 199 1.02 -17.92 1.71
N ARG A 200 0.64 -17.46 0.48
CA ARG A 200 -0.76 -17.28 0.07
C ARG A 200 -1.02 -17.83 -1.33
N PRO A 201 -1.44 -19.11 -1.43
CA PRO A 201 -1.69 -19.76 -2.72
C PRO A 201 -2.71 -19.02 -3.60
N GLU A 202 -3.70 -18.36 -2.99
CA GLU A 202 -4.71 -17.56 -3.70
C GLU A 202 -4.12 -16.35 -4.41
N LEU A 203 -3.12 -15.70 -3.84
CA LEU A 203 -2.40 -14.61 -4.49
C LEU A 203 -1.53 -15.12 -5.64
N ARG A 204 -0.93 -16.29 -5.47
CA ARG A 204 -0.14 -16.92 -6.53
C ARG A 204 -1.01 -17.21 -7.76
N ALA A 205 -2.19 -17.80 -7.57
CA ALA A 205 -3.12 -18.05 -8.67
C ALA A 205 -3.55 -16.75 -9.39
N LYS A 206 -3.83 -15.68 -8.65
CA LYS A 206 -4.11 -14.36 -9.23
C LYS A 206 -2.93 -13.79 -10.01
N MET A 207 -1.69 -13.99 -9.52
CA MET A 207 -0.48 -13.54 -10.21
C MET A 207 -0.26 -14.31 -11.52
N GLU A 208 -0.49 -15.62 -11.54
CA GLU A 208 -0.44 -16.44 -12.75
C GLU A 208 -1.46 -15.96 -13.80
N GLN A 209 -2.68 -15.65 -13.36
CA GLN A 209 -3.70 -15.06 -14.24
C GLN A 209 -3.31 -13.67 -14.76
N TYR A 210 -2.71 -12.83 -13.92
CA TYR A 210 -2.19 -11.52 -14.33
C TYR A 210 -1.13 -11.68 -15.43
N GLN A 211 -0.19 -12.61 -15.25
CA GLN A 211 0.85 -12.91 -16.24
C GLN A 211 0.26 -13.46 -17.55
N LEU A 212 -0.76 -14.33 -17.46
CA LEU A 212 -1.45 -14.87 -18.63
C LEU A 212 -2.11 -13.74 -19.43
N ARG A 213 -2.84 -12.82 -18.78
CA ARG A 213 -3.45 -11.65 -19.45
C ARG A 213 -2.41 -10.79 -20.19
N MET A 214 -1.24 -10.56 -19.56
CA MET A 214 -0.16 -9.82 -20.26
C MET A 214 0.34 -10.55 -21.50
N LYS A 215 0.52 -11.87 -21.42
CA LYS A 215 0.90 -12.71 -22.57
C LYS A 215 -0.14 -12.61 -23.67
N GLU A 216 -1.41 -12.85 -23.35
CA GLU A 216 -2.52 -12.82 -24.32
C GLU A 216 -2.63 -11.45 -25.02
N ALA A 217 -2.40 -10.35 -24.31
CA ALA A 217 -2.38 -9.03 -24.92
C ALA A 217 -1.24 -8.85 -25.94
N VAL A 218 -0.06 -9.42 -25.67
CA VAL A 218 1.07 -9.39 -26.62
C VAL A 218 0.78 -10.29 -27.83
N ASP A 219 0.27 -11.50 -27.60
CA ASP A 219 -0.08 -12.44 -28.66
C ASP A 219 -1.16 -11.84 -29.59
N ALA A 220 -2.19 -11.20 -29.05
CA ALA A 220 -3.23 -10.51 -29.82
C ALA A 220 -2.66 -9.36 -30.66
N ASN A 221 -1.76 -8.54 -30.08
CA ASN A 221 -1.10 -7.47 -30.83
C ASN A 221 -0.21 -8.02 -31.95
N SER A 222 0.51 -9.12 -31.69
CA SER A 222 1.33 -9.80 -32.69
C SER A 222 0.50 -10.32 -33.88
N SER A 223 -0.62 -11.00 -33.60
CA SER A 223 -1.54 -11.46 -34.59
C SER A 223 -2.12 -10.31 -35.46
N SER A 224 -2.57 -9.26 -34.77
CA SER A 224 -3.10 -8.06 -35.46
C SER A 224 -2.04 -7.39 -36.35
N LEU A 225 -0.78 -7.31 -35.90
CA LEU A 225 0.31 -6.76 -36.71
C LEU A 225 0.55 -7.61 -37.97
N LEU A 226 0.52 -8.94 -37.87
CA LEU A 226 0.69 -9.85 -39.00
C LEU A 226 -0.45 -9.76 -40.00
N GLU A 227 -1.69 -9.59 -39.53
CA GLU A 227 -2.88 -9.49 -40.36
C GLU A 227 -2.98 -8.15 -41.11
N LEU A 228 -2.71 -7.04 -40.40
CA LEU A 228 -2.90 -5.69 -40.92
C LEU A 228 -1.69 -5.16 -41.68
N GLY A 229 -0.52 -5.70 -41.42
CA GLY A 229 0.74 -5.12 -41.86
C GLY A 229 1.16 -3.87 -41.05
N CYS A 230 2.40 -3.44 -41.26
CA CYS A 230 3.02 -2.41 -40.43
C CYS A 230 2.28 -1.06 -40.50
N ASP A 231 1.97 -0.58 -41.69
CA ASP A 231 1.43 0.78 -41.90
C ASP A 231 0.02 0.93 -41.29
N GLU A 232 -0.83 -0.05 -41.52
CA GLU A 232 -2.19 -0.05 -41.03
C GLU A 232 -2.19 -0.24 -39.50
N PHE A 233 -1.37 -1.14 -38.97
CA PHE A 233 -1.24 -1.33 -37.50
C PHE A 233 -0.74 -0.07 -36.81
N LEU A 234 0.27 0.63 -37.37
CA LEU A 234 0.76 1.90 -36.86
C LEU A 234 -0.33 2.98 -36.79
N SER A 235 -1.21 3.02 -37.83
CA SER A 235 -2.31 3.98 -37.85
C SER A 235 -3.35 3.78 -36.72
N LYS A 236 -3.47 2.54 -36.24
CA LYS A 236 -4.40 2.13 -35.17
C LYS A 236 -3.80 2.26 -33.78
N LEU A 237 -2.48 2.48 -33.64
CA LEU A 237 -1.86 2.68 -32.32
C LEU A 237 -2.34 3.98 -31.68
N PRO A 238 -2.66 3.98 -30.40
CA PRO A 238 -2.99 5.21 -29.67
C PRO A 238 -1.82 6.18 -29.74
N ASN A 239 -2.11 7.45 -30.02
CA ASN A 239 -1.11 8.51 -30.17
C ASN A 239 -0.16 8.53 -28.97
N LYS A 240 1.12 8.24 -29.17
CA LYS A 240 2.16 8.16 -28.11
C LYS A 240 2.29 9.43 -27.28
N ASN A 241 1.79 10.58 -27.74
CA ASN A 241 1.79 11.85 -27.00
C ASN A 241 0.78 11.91 -25.84
N LYS A 242 -0.09 10.90 -25.67
CA LYS A 242 -1.00 10.76 -24.52
C LYS A 242 -0.69 9.55 -23.63
N ALA A 243 0.25 8.69 -24.00
CA ALA A 243 0.58 7.44 -23.30
C ALA A 243 2.01 7.41 -22.80
N VAL A 244 2.43 8.45 -22.07
CA VAL A 244 3.63 8.37 -21.22
C VAL A 244 3.13 8.13 -19.79
N ASN A 245 2.47 7.02 -19.57
CA ASN A 245 2.18 6.42 -18.27
C ASN A 245 1.63 5.00 -18.49
N VAL A 246 2.49 4.11 -18.98
CA VAL A 246 2.33 2.67 -18.81
C VAL A 246 3.59 2.15 -18.14
#